data_6dd4fb24bcdba8d522281954d8ffbfb1
#
_entry.id   6dd4fb24bcdba8d522281954d8ffbfb1
#
_cell.length_a   1.000
_cell.length_b   1.000
_cell.length_c   1.000
_cell.angle_alpha   90.00
_cell.angle_beta   90.00
_cell.angle_gamma   90.00
#
_symmetry.space_group_name_H-M   'P 1'
#
loop_
_entity.id
_entity.type
_entity.pdbx_description
1 polymer ?
#
loop_
_entity_poly.entity_id
_entity_poly.type
_entity_poly.pdbx_seq_one_letter_code
_entity_poly.pdbx_strand_id
1 'polypeptide(L)'
;MAADSILFVDDEIFRQAPAKACGKKLKNKQLVERFLRETDLLKALLLWLENAAGKLLSFDKKYVLPVLLKAINEIDRQLELQINVILHHREFQALEASWRCLAYLLGQKAVYDKGQKVKVKLLDCSWQVLAKDINRAIEFDQSEFFKLVYNNEYDMSGGEPFGVIIGNYHICHGNGHAGTSAGRAGVGQGVAGQDIDVLKDIARTCAAAFAPFITSVHPSFFGADDFSDLAGYSDFSHFFEQGEYLKWHSLRTMEEARFLGLTLPYILVRAPYLNDGSRSEGFKFKESITNAQRDHLWGNAAFAFAGVLIRAFSESGWFGQIRGMAPGQKKKGLVCDLPLCRYETDLYQQSPKPSVNLLVGERAEKALSDLGFIPLSAVPGSEYLVFYSNASVQKPQQFDSLPANINAKLSAMLQYILCVARFAHYLKVLGREKVSSYQSARLCEQELQSWLHQYTTASDSASDEVRSKYPLHSARIQVREMQGKPGHYYSVIQLQPHFQLDQMVSSIKLVTELTPKH
;
A
#
# COMPACT_ATOMS: atom_id res chain seq x y z
N MET A 1 16.65 -22.24 -11.74
CA MET A 1 15.57 -23.24 -11.62
C MET A 1 14.30 -22.53 -11.13
N ALA A 2 13.73 -21.60 -11.91
CA ALA A 2 12.47 -20.93 -11.59
C ALA A 2 11.75 -20.40 -12.86
N ALA A 3 12.05 -20.96 -14.03
CA ALA A 3 11.46 -20.53 -15.30
C ALA A 3 10.41 -21.50 -15.85
N ASP A 4 10.21 -22.67 -15.25
CA ASP A 4 9.35 -23.72 -15.79
C ASP A 4 7.96 -23.81 -15.16
N SER A 5 7.62 -22.94 -14.19
CA SER A 5 6.31 -22.99 -13.51
C SER A 5 5.27 -21.99 -14.01
N ILE A 6 5.56 -21.20 -15.04
CA ILE A 6 4.63 -20.15 -15.55
C ILE A 6 3.75 -20.66 -16.72
N LEU A 7 3.92 -21.88 -17.19
CA LEU A 7 3.23 -22.39 -18.39
C LEU A 7 2.12 -23.43 -18.14
N PHE A 8 1.66 -23.61 -16.93
CA PHE A 8 0.43 -24.36 -16.66
C PHE A 8 -0.74 -23.44 -16.38
N VAL A 9 -1.19 -22.73 -17.40
CA VAL A 9 -2.57 -22.26 -17.45
C VAL A 9 -3.42 -23.51 -17.66
N ASP A 10 -4.26 -23.84 -16.69
CA ASP A 10 -5.10 -25.01 -16.66
C ASP A 10 -5.86 -25.15 -17.99
N ASP A 11 -5.82 -26.34 -18.60
CA ASP A 11 -6.54 -26.67 -19.84
C ASP A 11 -8.06 -26.38 -19.76
N GLU A 12 -8.62 -26.24 -18.56
CA GLU A 12 -10.01 -25.84 -18.32
C GLU A 12 -10.31 -24.39 -18.71
N ILE A 13 -9.36 -23.46 -18.56
CA ILE A 13 -9.55 -22.06 -18.96
C ILE A 13 -9.67 -21.95 -20.50
N PHE A 14 -8.92 -22.77 -21.24
CA PHE A 14 -9.04 -22.86 -22.69
C PHE A 14 -10.31 -23.57 -23.15
N ARG A 15 -10.94 -24.40 -22.33
CA ARG A 15 -12.19 -25.10 -22.66
C ARG A 15 -13.44 -24.26 -22.45
N GLN A 16 -13.39 -23.19 -21.68
CA GLN A 16 -14.53 -22.30 -21.40
C GLN A 16 -14.65 -21.13 -22.38
N ALA A 17 -13.66 -20.87 -23.24
CA ALA A 17 -13.85 -19.97 -24.36
C ALA A 17 -15.00 -20.50 -25.25
N PRO A 18 -15.99 -19.65 -25.64
CA PRO A 18 -17.19 -20.13 -26.28
C PRO A 18 -16.87 -20.81 -27.61
N ALA A 19 -16.81 -22.12 -27.58
CA ALA A 19 -16.64 -22.99 -28.77
C ALA A 19 -17.77 -22.83 -29.82
N LYS A 20 -18.69 -21.88 -29.60
CA LYS A 20 -19.84 -21.63 -30.49
C LYS A 20 -19.54 -20.72 -31.67
N ALA A 21 -18.41 -20.01 -31.72
CA ALA A 21 -18.09 -19.14 -32.86
C ALA A 21 -17.26 -19.81 -33.96
N CYS A 22 -16.65 -20.95 -33.69
CA CYS A 22 -15.90 -21.70 -34.69
C CYS A 22 -16.72 -22.89 -35.24
N GLY A 23 -17.78 -22.56 -35.97
CA GLY A 23 -18.66 -23.54 -36.61
C GLY A 23 -18.08 -24.17 -37.86
N LYS A 24 -16.88 -24.68 -37.86
CA LYS A 24 -16.38 -25.75 -38.72
C LYS A 24 -15.01 -26.20 -38.22
N LYS A 25 -15.07 -27.24 -37.41
CA LYS A 25 -14.06 -28.25 -37.16
C LYS A 25 -12.63 -27.90 -37.59
N LEU A 26 -11.75 -27.75 -36.64
CA LEU A 26 -10.34 -28.09 -36.72
C LEU A 26 -10.11 -29.54 -37.27
N LYS A 27 -10.57 -29.82 -38.47
CA LYS A 27 -10.19 -31.02 -39.19
C LYS A 27 -8.79 -30.93 -39.77
N ASN A 28 -8.09 -29.82 -39.56
CA ASN A 28 -6.83 -29.55 -40.22
C ASN A 28 -5.73 -28.98 -39.34
N LYS A 29 -5.48 -29.60 -38.19
CA LYS A 29 -4.23 -29.36 -37.44
C LYS A 29 -3.02 -29.48 -38.38
N GLN A 30 -3.07 -30.43 -39.30
CA GLN A 30 -2.06 -30.63 -40.35
C GLN A 30 -1.97 -29.48 -41.36
N LEU A 31 -3.10 -28.83 -41.69
CA LEU A 31 -3.10 -27.68 -42.61
C LEU A 31 -2.58 -26.41 -41.93
N VAL A 32 -2.91 -26.17 -40.65
CA VAL A 32 -2.36 -25.06 -39.87
C VAL A 32 -0.86 -25.25 -39.69
N GLU A 33 -0.41 -26.48 -39.36
CA GLU A 33 1.02 -26.76 -39.25
C GLU A 33 1.74 -26.59 -40.61
N ARG A 34 1.10 -26.96 -41.71
CA ARG A 34 1.64 -26.78 -43.03
C ARG A 34 1.72 -25.32 -43.45
N PHE A 35 0.69 -24.52 -43.11
CA PHE A 35 0.65 -23.06 -43.29
C PHE A 35 1.75 -22.38 -42.51
N LEU A 36 1.93 -22.75 -41.21
CA LEU A 36 2.95 -22.16 -40.35
C LEU A 36 4.39 -22.53 -40.75
N ARG A 37 4.59 -23.66 -41.44
CA ARG A 37 5.91 -24.09 -41.92
C ARG A 37 6.24 -23.55 -43.33
N GLU A 38 5.27 -23.02 -44.05
CA GLU A 38 5.49 -22.51 -45.40
C GLU A 38 6.24 -21.16 -45.32
N THR A 39 7.37 -21.09 -46.03
CA THR A 39 8.21 -19.90 -46.07
C THR A 39 7.88 -19.00 -47.27
N ASP A 40 7.22 -19.52 -48.28
CA ASP A 40 6.76 -18.78 -49.46
C ASP A 40 5.41 -18.12 -49.16
N LEU A 41 5.40 -16.79 -49.10
CA LEU A 41 4.20 -16.01 -48.81
C LEU A 41 3.05 -16.26 -49.80
N LEU A 42 3.32 -16.50 -51.09
CA LEU A 42 2.31 -16.78 -52.07
C LEU A 42 1.66 -18.16 -51.84
N LYS A 43 2.48 -19.18 -51.56
CA LYS A 43 1.97 -20.51 -51.22
C LYS A 43 1.21 -20.54 -49.92
N ALA A 44 1.71 -19.82 -48.89
CA ALA A 44 1.00 -19.67 -47.63
C ALA A 44 -0.37 -18.99 -47.85
N LEU A 45 -0.42 -17.91 -48.64
CA LEU A 45 -1.67 -17.23 -48.98
C LEU A 45 -2.65 -18.16 -49.71
N LEU A 46 -2.19 -18.93 -50.68
CA LEU A 46 -3.02 -19.90 -51.41
C LEU A 46 -3.59 -20.99 -50.49
N LEU A 47 -2.73 -21.59 -49.65
CA LEU A 47 -3.16 -22.57 -48.65
C LEU A 47 -4.20 -21.99 -47.67
N TRP A 48 -4.07 -20.74 -47.30
CA TRP A 48 -5.02 -20.07 -46.41
C TRP A 48 -6.34 -19.79 -47.13
N LEU A 49 -6.30 -19.26 -48.36
CA LEU A 49 -7.48 -18.93 -49.17
C LEU A 49 -8.31 -20.17 -49.54
N GLU A 50 -7.68 -21.31 -49.87
CA GLU A 50 -8.37 -22.58 -50.12
C GLU A 50 -9.23 -23.03 -48.94
N ASN A 51 -8.79 -22.74 -47.70
CA ASN A 51 -9.48 -23.15 -46.49
C ASN A 51 -10.46 -22.10 -45.94
N ALA A 52 -10.14 -20.81 -46.05
CA ALA A 52 -10.91 -19.72 -45.42
C ALA A 52 -12.04 -19.21 -46.33
N ALA A 53 -11.84 -19.19 -47.62
CA ALA A 53 -12.71 -18.46 -48.54
C ALA A 53 -13.69 -19.31 -49.35
N GLY A 54 -13.61 -20.67 -49.31
CA GLY A 54 -14.50 -21.58 -50.01
C GLY A 54 -14.84 -21.09 -51.43
N LYS A 55 -14.13 -21.43 -52.48
CA LYS A 55 -14.29 -21.02 -53.88
C LYS A 55 -14.23 -19.49 -54.09
N LEU A 56 -13.05 -18.93 -54.02
CA LEU A 56 -12.80 -17.61 -54.59
C LEU A 56 -12.95 -17.64 -56.10
N LEU A 57 -13.83 -16.80 -56.64
CA LEU A 57 -14.08 -16.67 -58.05
C LEU A 57 -12.96 -15.96 -58.82
N SER A 58 -12.03 -15.30 -58.11
CA SER A 58 -10.91 -14.57 -58.72
C SER A 58 -9.84 -14.21 -57.67
N PHE A 59 -8.56 -14.28 -58.07
CA PHE A 59 -7.40 -13.85 -57.25
C PHE A 59 -7.08 -12.35 -57.43
N ASP A 60 -8.07 -11.53 -57.77
CA ASP A 60 -7.88 -10.09 -57.84
C ASP A 60 -7.76 -9.48 -56.43
N LYS A 61 -6.85 -8.53 -56.27
CA LYS A 61 -6.59 -7.78 -55.02
C LYS A 61 -7.88 -7.25 -54.39
N LYS A 62 -8.84 -6.83 -55.20
CA LYS A 62 -10.14 -6.30 -54.74
C LYS A 62 -10.96 -7.32 -53.94
N TYR A 63 -10.82 -8.61 -54.25
CA TYR A 63 -11.56 -9.70 -53.59
C TYR A 63 -10.76 -10.33 -52.44
N VAL A 64 -9.45 -10.44 -52.57
CA VAL A 64 -8.57 -11.07 -51.59
C VAL A 64 -8.40 -10.17 -50.34
N LEU A 65 -8.21 -8.86 -50.56
CA LEU A 65 -7.94 -7.91 -49.45
C LEU A 65 -9.09 -7.85 -48.40
N PRO A 66 -10.38 -7.73 -48.76
CA PRO A 66 -11.47 -7.75 -47.80
C PRO A 66 -11.59 -9.07 -47.02
N VAL A 67 -11.28 -10.20 -47.65
CA VAL A 67 -11.32 -11.52 -46.99
C VAL A 67 -10.20 -11.65 -45.98
N LEU A 68 -8.99 -11.20 -46.32
CA LEU A 68 -7.86 -11.13 -45.38
C LEU A 68 -8.15 -10.21 -44.18
N LEU A 69 -8.64 -9.00 -44.45
CA LEU A 69 -8.97 -8.05 -43.40
C LEU A 69 -10.06 -8.60 -42.46
N LYS A 70 -11.08 -9.28 -43.02
CA LYS A 70 -12.12 -9.93 -42.23
C LYS A 70 -11.54 -11.02 -41.32
N ALA A 71 -10.61 -11.83 -41.84
CA ALA A 71 -9.99 -12.89 -41.06
C ALA A 71 -9.05 -12.33 -39.98
N ILE A 72 -8.27 -11.29 -40.29
CA ILE A 72 -7.42 -10.60 -39.32
C ILE A 72 -8.31 -10.05 -38.20
N ASN A 73 -9.38 -9.34 -38.54
CA ASN A 73 -10.29 -8.77 -37.54
C ASN A 73 -10.93 -9.87 -36.65
N GLU A 74 -11.24 -11.05 -37.23
CA GLU A 74 -11.80 -12.16 -36.44
C GLU A 74 -10.74 -12.77 -35.49
N ILE A 75 -9.48 -12.90 -35.95
CA ILE A 75 -8.37 -13.35 -35.10
C ILE A 75 -8.11 -12.32 -33.99
N ASP A 76 -8.04 -11.05 -34.34
CA ASP A 76 -7.85 -9.97 -33.38
C ASP A 76 -8.94 -9.98 -32.31
N ARG A 77 -10.20 -10.15 -32.73
CA ARG A 77 -11.33 -10.25 -31.79
C ARG A 77 -11.21 -11.44 -30.84
N GLN A 78 -10.78 -12.61 -31.35
CA GLN A 78 -10.59 -13.79 -30.51
C GLN A 78 -9.43 -13.62 -29.56
N LEU A 79 -8.32 -13.04 -30.00
CA LEU A 79 -7.17 -12.69 -29.14
C LEU A 79 -7.58 -11.68 -28.05
N GLU A 80 -8.34 -10.66 -28.44
CA GLU A 80 -8.86 -9.65 -27.49
C GLU A 80 -9.70 -10.29 -26.39
N LEU A 81 -10.62 -11.20 -26.76
CA LEU A 81 -11.42 -11.93 -25.77
C LEU A 81 -10.56 -12.78 -24.83
N GLN A 82 -9.57 -13.50 -25.37
CA GLN A 82 -8.69 -14.32 -24.54
C GLN A 82 -7.81 -13.48 -23.62
N ILE A 83 -7.25 -12.39 -24.11
CA ILE A 83 -6.42 -11.48 -23.31
C ILE A 83 -7.27 -10.83 -22.20
N ASN A 84 -8.51 -10.41 -22.50
CA ASN A 84 -9.41 -9.87 -21.49
C ASN A 84 -9.69 -10.90 -20.38
N VAL A 85 -9.92 -12.16 -20.71
CA VAL A 85 -10.12 -13.23 -19.71
C VAL A 85 -8.88 -13.39 -18.82
N ILE A 86 -7.68 -13.33 -19.40
CA ILE A 86 -6.42 -13.43 -18.65
C ILE A 86 -6.23 -12.20 -17.75
N LEU A 87 -6.39 -10.99 -18.31
CA LEU A 87 -6.19 -9.73 -17.58
C LEU A 87 -7.18 -9.56 -16.42
N HIS A 88 -8.40 -10.09 -16.58
CA HIS A 88 -9.44 -10.02 -15.55
C HIS A 88 -9.46 -11.26 -14.64
N HIS A 89 -8.52 -12.21 -14.84
CA HIS A 89 -8.37 -13.34 -13.92
C HIS A 89 -7.82 -12.85 -12.59
N ARG A 90 -8.45 -13.23 -11.50
CA ARG A 90 -8.19 -12.68 -10.15
C ARG A 90 -6.77 -12.87 -9.66
N GLU A 91 -6.21 -14.06 -9.86
CA GLU A 91 -4.83 -14.34 -9.44
C GLU A 91 -3.83 -13.53 -10.26
N PHE A 92 -4.12 -13.36 -11.56
CA PHE A 92 -3.30 -12.51 -12.42
C PHE A 92 -3.39 -11.04 -12.01
N GLN A 93 -4.61 -10.53 -11.75
CA GLN A 93 -4.80 -9.16 -11.25
C GLN A 93 -4.07 -8.94 -9.91
N ALA A 94 -4.14 -9.88 -8.98
CA ALA A 94 -3.46 -9.78 -7.69
C ALA A 94 -1.93 -9.72 -7.86
N LEU A 95 -1.38 -10.56 -8.72
CA LEU A 95 0.05 -10.57 -9.05
C LEU A 95 0.46 -9.27 -9.74
N GLU A 96 -0.27 -8.85 -10.79
CA GLU A 96 0.00 -7.62 -11.52
C GLU A 96 -0.11 -6.40 -10.60
N ALA A 97 -1.15 -6.32 -9.75
CA ALA A 97 -1.33 -5.23 -8.79
C ALA A 97 -0.15 -5.11 -7.82
N SER A 98 0.33 -6.24 -7.29
CA SER A 98 1.48 -6.27 -6.38
C SER A 98 2.75 -5.72 -7.04
N TRP A 99 3.06 -6.16 -8.25
CA TRP A 99 4.21 -5.66 -9.00
C TRP A 99 4.08 -4.19 -9.40
N ARG A 100 2.88 -3.75 -9.77
CA ARG A 100 2.65 -2.35 -10.13
C ARG A 100 2.67 -1.43 -8.93
N CYS A 101 2.16 -1.85 -7.77
CA CYS A 101 2.32 -1.13 -6.51
C CYS A 101 3.80 -0.95 -6.16
N LEU A 102 4.60 -2.01 -6.29
CA LEU A 102 6.05 -1.93 -6.08
C LEU A 102 6.72 -1.02 -7.11
N ALA A 103 6.36 -1.14 -8.39
CA ALA A 103 6.89 -0.27 -9.44
C ALA A 103 6.56 1.20 -9.20
N TYR A 104 5.33 1.49 -8.75
CA TYR A 104 4.93 2.84 -8.32
C TYR A 104 5.82 3.37 -7.20
N LEU A 105 6.03 2.56 -6.14
CA LEU A 105 6.88 2.95 -5.01
C LEU A 105 8.33 3.24 -5.43
N LEU A 106 8.90 2.38 -6.26
CA LEU A 106 10.26 2.57 -6.80
C LEU A 106 10.33 3.77 -7.74
N GLY A 107 9.26 4.03 -8.50
CA GLY A 107 9.10 5.24 -9.32
C GLY A 107 9.13 6.51 -8.47
N GLN A 108 8.38 6.55 -7.38
CA GLN A 108 8.41 7.67 -6.42
C GLN A 108 9.81 7.87 -5.83
N LYS A 109 10.48 6.77 -5.45
CA LYS A 109 11.87 6.83 -4.98
C LYS A 109 12.81 7.39 -6.05
N ALA A 110 12.73 6.91 -7.27
CA ALA A 110 13.61 7.34 -8.37
C ALA A 110 13.45 8.85 -8.70
N VAL A 111 12.22 9.36 -8.62
CA VAL A 111 11.91 10.77 -8.91
C VAL A 111 12.35 11.70 -7.77
N TYR A 112 12.04 11.33 -6.52
CA TYR A 112 12.17 12.24 -5.38
C TYR A 112 13.42 12.01 -4.54
N ASP A 113 13.93 10.78 -4.42
CA ASP A 113 15.08 10.45 -3.58
C ASP A 113 16.42 10.51 -4.35
N LYS A 114 16.75 11.68 -4.88
CA LYS A 114 18.04 11.91 -5.58
C LYS A 114 19.26 11.76 -4.67
N GLY A 115 19.08 11.96 -3.38
CA GLY A 115 20.12 11.82 -2.35
C GLY A 115 20.34 10.39 -1.86
N GLN A 116 19.60 9.41 -2.38
CA GLN A 116 19.65 8.00 -1.99
C GLN A 116 19.52 7.77 -0.46
N LYS A 117 18.67 8.57 0.19
CA LYS A 117 18.44 8.52 1.65
C LYS A 117 17.51 7.37 2.05
N VAL A 118 16.69 6.88 1.10
CA VAL A 118 15.68 5.85 1.34
C VAL A 118 16.17 4.52 0.81
N LYS A 119 16.13 3.50 1.65
CA LYS A 119 16.35 2.10 1.27
C LYS A 119 15.02 1.35 1.30
N VAL A 120 14.75 0.55 0.28
CA VAL A 120 13.57 -0.31 0.20
C VAL A 120 14.07 -1.75 0.27
N LYS A 121 13.64 -2.48 1.30
CA LYS A 121 13.88 -3.92 1.44
C LYS A 121 12.57 -4.64 1.15
N LEU A 122 12.62 -5.76 0.47
CA LEU A 122 11.46 -6.59 0.13
C LEU A 122 11.50 -7.89 0.93
N LEU A 123 10.36 -8.25 1.50
CA LEU A 123 10.10 -9.55 2.10
C LEU A 123 8.95 -10.22 1.33
N ASP A 124 9.26 -11.34 0.68
CA ASP A 124 8.25 -12.19 0.05
C ASP A 124 7.63 -13.11 1.12
N CYS A 125 6.49 -12.68 1.65
CA CYS A 125 5.80 -13.39 2.71
C CYS A 125 4.28 -13.24 2.52
N SER A 126 3.57 -14.34 2.36
CA SER A 126 2.11 -14.32 2.33
C SER A 126 1.55 -14.08 3.73
N TRP A 127 0.32 -13.50 3.81
CA TRP A 127 -0.35 -13.28 5.09
C TRP A 127 -0.50 -14.56 5.92
N GLN A 128 -0.78 -15.68 5.26
CA GLN A 128 -0.91 -16.98 5.93
C GLN A 128 0.39 -17.45 6.57
N VAL A 129 1.52 -17.23 5.89
CA VAL A 129 2.86 -17.58 6.42
C VAL A 129 3.19 -16.70 7.62
N LEU A 130 2.94 -15.40 7.51
CA LEU A 130 3.14 -14.43 8.61
C LEU A 130 2.25 -14.76 9.81
N ALA A 131 0.96 -15.01 9.58
CA ALA A 131 0.03 -15.41 10.64
C ALA A 131 0.43 -16.72 11.30
N LYS A 132 0.93 -17.68 10.54
CA LYS A 132 1.40 -18.96 11.06
C LYS A 132 2.68 -18.81 11.90
N ASP A 133 3.60 -17.94 11.50
CA ASP A 133 4.80 -17.63 12.28
C ASP A 133 4.43 -17.02 13.63
N ILE A 134 3.59 -15.98 13.61
CA ILE A 134 3.14 -15.28 14.81
C ILE A 134 2.36 -16.21 15.74
N ASN A 135 1.41 -16.99 15.22
CA ASN A 135 0.59 -17.90 16.04
C ASN A 135 1.37 -19.11 16.62
N ARG A 136 2.54 -19.44 16.05
CA ARG A 136 3.41 -20.49 16.59
C ARG A 136 4.34 -20.01 17.68
N ALA A 137 4.67 -18.75 17.69
CA ALA A 137 5.48 -18.14 18.73
C ALA A 137 4.71 -18.14 20.06
N ILE A 138 5.35 -18.53 21.16
CA ILE A 138 4.75 -18.48 22.49
C ILE A 138 4.61 -17.01 22.92
N GLU A 139 5.64 -16.21 22.63
CA GLU A 139 5.66 -14.77 22.83
C GLU A 139 6.02 -14.08 21.51
N PHE A 140 5.56 -12.84 21.30
CA PHE A 140 5.73 -12.11 20.05
C PHE A 140 7.21 -11.91 19.65
N ASP A 141 8.12 -11.84 20.64
CA ASP A 141 9.57 -11.68 20.46
C ASP A 141 10.30 -12.93 19.95
N GLN A 142 9.64 -14.11 19.99
CA GLN A 142 10.16 -15.37 19.49
C GLN A 142 9.83 -15.63 18.01
N SER A 143 8.96 -14.79 17.41
CA SER A 143 8.58 -14.92 16.00
C SER A 143 9.77 -14.61 15.07
N GLU A 144 9.81 -15.26 13.90
CA GLU A 144 10.80 -14.91 12.88
C GLU A 144 10.60 -13.49 12.36
N PHE A 145 9.36 -13.01 12.34
CA PHE A 145 9.07 -11.63 11.99
C PHE A 145 9.73 -10.64 12.98
N PHE A 146 9.67 -10.91 14.27
CA PHE A 146 10.37 -10.09 15.27
C PHE A 146 11.89 -10.12 15.07
N LYS A 147 12.47 -11.28 14.82
CA LYS A 147 13.91 -11.39 14.56
C LYS A 147 14.34 -10.58 13.34
N LEU A 148 13.55 -10.63 12.25
CA LEU A 148 13.83 -9.85 11.03
C LEU A 148 13.72 -8.35 11.24
N VAL A 149 12.71 -7.90 12.00
CA VAL A 149 12.41 -6.46 12.16
C VAL A 149 13.24 -5.84 13.29
N TYR A 150 13.47 -6.57 14.35
CA TYR A 150 14.12 -6.07 15.54
C TYR A 150 15.56 -6.60 15.70
N ASN A 151 15.75 -7.91 15.90
CA ASN A 151 17.05 -8.44 16.28
C ASN A 151 18.12 -8.17 15.22
N ASN A 152 17.80 -8.40 13.95
CA ASN A 152 18.75 -8.20 12.85
C ASN A 152 19.14 -6.73 12.66
N GLU A 153 18.25 -5.80 13.00
CA GLU A 153 18.48 -4.37 12.74
C GLU A 153 18.96 -3.60 13.99
N TYR A 154 18.66 -4.09 15.20
CA TYR A 154 19.10 -3.43 16.44
C TYR A 154 20.25 -4.15 17.15
N ASP A 155 20.24 -5.48 17.17
CA ASP A 155 21.22 -6.23 17.97
C ASP A 155 22.48 -6.55 17.17
N MET A 156 22.39 -6.50 15.83
CA MET A 156 23.56 -6.76 14.96
C MET A 156 24.31 -5.47 14.62
N SER A 157 25.65 -5.58 14.53
CA SER A 157 26.49 -4.48 14.08
C SER A 157 26.22 -4.16 12.62
N GLY A 158 25.95 -2.88 12.31
CA GLY A 158 25.63 -2.44 10.96
C GLY A 158 24.16 -2.56 10.58
N GLY A 159 23.28 -2.97 11.49
CA GLY A 159 21.83 -2.97 11.28
C GLY A 159 21.28 -1.55 11.13
N GLU A 160 20.30 -1.41 10.26
CA GLU A 160 19.62 -0.14 9.95
C GLU A 160 18.13 -0.26 10.26
N PRO A 161 17.65 0.26 11.40
CA PRO A 161 16.25 0.14 11.81
C PRO A 161 15.27 0.63 10.77
N PHE A 162 14.21 -0.13 10.53
CA PHE A 162 13.15 0.24 9.60
C PHE A 162 12.40 1.48 10.07
N GLY A 163 12.17 2.43 9.17
CA GLY A 163 11.35 3.60 9.46
C GLY A 163 9.86 3.32 9.39
N VAL A 164 9.47 2.41 8.50
CA VAL A 164 8.07 2.00 8.27
C VAL A 164 8.05 0.64 7.59
N ILE A 165 7.02 -0.14 7.85
CA ILE A 165 6.76 -1.43 7.21
C ILE A 165 5.46 -1.33 6.43
N ILE A 166 5.49 -1.63 5.13
CA ILE A 166 4.31 -1.59 4.26
C ILE A 166 3.89 -3.03 3.95
N GLY A 167 2.71 -3.41 4.43
CA GLY A 167 2.11 -4.70 4.15
C GLY A 167 1.27 -4.66 2.87
N ASN A 168 1.59 -5.51 1.90
CA ASN A 168 0.72 -5.72 0.74
C ASN A 168 -0.39 -6.72 1.06
N TYR A 169 -1.14 -6.43 2.13
CA TYR A 169 -2.21 -7.28 2.63
C TYR A 169 -3.53 -6.51 2.67
N HIS A 170 -4.63 -7.24 2.70
CA HIS A 170 -5.97 -6.70 2.88
C HIS A 170 -6.60 -7.37 4.10
N ILE A 171 -6.74 -6.62 5.17
CA ILE A 171 -7.22 -7.13 6.44
C ILE A 171 -8.74 -7.32 6.37
N CYS A 172 -9.18 -8.53 6.69
CA CYS A 172 -10.58 -8.91 6.72
C CYS A 172 -11.12 -8.95 8.15
N HIS A 173 -12.41 -8.72 8.31
CA HIS A 173 -13.14 -8.92 9.57
C HIS A 173 -14.31 -9.88 9.35
N GLY A 174 -14.62 -10.67 10.38
CA GLY A 174 -15.79 -11.54 10.40
C GLY A 174 -15.58 -12.90 9.73
N ASN A 175 -16.51 -13.79 10.01
CA ASN A 175 -16.68 -15.03 9.26
C ASN A 175 -17.30 -14.64 7.92
N GLY A 176 -16.51 -14.10 7.00
CA GLY A 176 -17.00 -13.83 5.65
C GLY A 176 -17.85 -15.03 5.24
N HIS A 177 -19.11 -14.80 4.87
CA HIS A 177 -20.04 -15.84 4.48
C HIS A 177 -19.32 -16.82 3.57
N ALA A 178 -19.09 -18.01 4.07
CA ALA A 178 -18.35 -19.08 3.38
C ALA A 178 -19.00 -19.50 2.04
N GLY A 179 -20.05 -18.80 1.64
CA GLY A 179 -20.87 -19.11 0.47
C GLY A 179 -20.79 -18.13 -0.71
N THR A 180 -20.33 -16.86 -0.52
CA THR A 180 -20.40 -15.88 -1.61
C THR A 180 -19.07 -15.22 -1.97
N SER A 181 -18.11 -15.17 -1.07
CA SER A 181 -16.78 -14.60 -1.33
C SER A 181 -15.70 -15.62 -1.71
N ALA A 182 -16.03 -16.89 -1.83
CA ALA A 182 -15.11 -17.95 -2.32
C ALA A 182 -14.53 -17.67 -3.71
N GLY A 183 -14.92 -16.56 -4.31
CA GLY A 183 -14.47 -16.15 -5.61
C GLY A 183 -13.40 -15.04 -5.66
N ARG A 184 -12.95 -14.45 -4.54
CA ARG A 184 -11.91 -13.39 -4.54
C ARG A 184 -10.61 -13.84 -3.84
N ALA A 185 -10.27 -15.10 -3.95
CA ALA A 185 -9.01 -15.67 -3.49
C ALA A 185 -7.87 -15.23 -4.42
N GLY A 186 -7.13 -14.27 -4.01
CA GLY A 186 -5.93 -13.81 -4.71
C GLY A 186 -5.10 -12.85 -3.86
N VAL A 187 -5.71 -12.17 -2.90
CA VAL A 187 -5.02 -11.23 -2.04
C VAL A 187 -5.40 -11.55 -0.60
N GLY A 188 -4.48 -12.21 0.12
CA GLY A 188 -4.55 -12.42 1.57
C GLY A 188 -5.82 -13.11 2.04
N GLN A 189 -5.92 -14.44 1.84
CA GLN A 189 -6.90 -15.25 2.56
C GLN A 189 -6.51 -15.31 4.05
N GLY A 190 -6.92 -14.27 4.81
CA GLY A 190 -6.98 -14.39 6.25
C GLY A 190 -8.03 -15.44 6.63
N VAL A 191 -7.72 -16.27 7.59
CA VAL A 191 -8.74 -17.13 8.22
C VAL A 191 -9.65 -16.19 9.00
N ALA A 192 -10.92 -16.17 8.63
CA ALA A 192 -11.93 -15.29 9.25
C ALA A 192 -11.79 -15.24 10.78
N GLY A 193 -11.66 -14.02 11.31
CA GLY A 193 -11.56 -13.76 12.76
C GLY A 193 -10.16 -13.88 13.38
N GLN A 194 -9.13 -14.35 12.66
CA GLN A 194 -7.76 -14.44 13.18
C GLN A 194 -6.90 -13.22 12.82
N ASP A 195 -7.27 -12.46 11.78
CA ASP A 195 -6.46 -11.33 11.31
C ASP A 195 -6.23 -10.28 12.40
N ILE A 196 -7.23 -10.02 13.23
CA ILE A 196 -7.14 -9.04 14.33
C ILE A 196 -6.18 -9.52 15.43
N ASP A 197 -6.15 -10.80 15.74
CA ASP A 197 -5.23 -11.34 16.75
C ASP A 197 -3.79 -11.29 16.22
N VAL A 198 -3.57 -11.60 14.95
CA VAL A 198 -2.26 -11.43 14.30
C VAL A 198 -1.83 -9.95 14.30
N LEU A 199 -2.74 -9.02 14.04
CA LEU A 199 -2.45 -7.59 14.10
C LEU A 199 -2.04 -7.12 15.49
N LYS A 200 -2.54 -7.72 16.59
CA LYS A 200 -2.11 -7.41 17.96
C LYS A 200 -0.62 -7.68 18.16
N ASP A 201 -0.15 -8.82 17.70
CA ASP A 201 1.25 -9.21 17.87
C ASP A 201 2.17 -8.49 16.89
N ILE A 202 1.69 -8.17 15.67
CA ILE A 202 2.38 -7.23 14.78
C ILE A 202 2.51 -5.86 15.45
N ALA A 203 1.46 -5.36 16.09
CA ALA A 203 1.51 -4.07 16.80
C ALA A 203 2.56 -4.06 17.90
N ARG A 204 2.67 -5.13 18.70
CA ARG A 204 3.70 -5.29 19.73
C ARG A 204 5.11 -5.30 19.14
N THR A 205 5.31 -6.08 18.07
CA THR A 205 6.59 -6.12 17.35
C THR A 205 6.97 -4.75 16.79
N CYS A 206 6.02 -4.07 16.16
CA CYS A 206 6.22 -2.74 15.59
C CYS A 206 6.46 -1.66 16.66
N ALA A 207 5.82 -1.77 17.80
CA ALA A 207 6.06 -0.90 18.94
C ALA A 207 7.47 -1.08 19.52
N ALA A 208 7.92 -2.32 19.67
CA ALA A 208 9.29 -2.63 20.12
C ALA A 208 10.34 -2.09 19.15
N ALA A 209 10.09 -2.22 17.84
CA ALA A 209 10.96 -1.74 16.79
C ALA A 209 10.81 -0.26 16.45
N PHE A 210 9.83 0.45 17.00
CA PHE A 210 9.46 1.81 16.61
C PHE A 210 9.23 1.96 15.09
N ALA A 211 8.69 0.94 14.43
CA ALA A 211 8.47 0.92 12.99
C ALA A 211 6.98 0.68 12.71
N PRO A 212 6.19 1.72 12.40
CA PRO A 212 4.77 1.55 12.10
C PRO A 212 4.53 0.59 10.94
N PHE A 213 3.51 -0.28 11.08
CA PHE A 213 3.04 -1.18 10.04
C PHE A 213 1.79 -0.61 9.38
N ILE A 214 1.84 -0.43 8.07
CA ILE A 214 0.76 0.17 7.29
C ILE A 214 0.31 -0.82 6.23
N THR A 215 -0.98 -1.11 6.19
CA THR A 215 -1.59 -2.01 5.23
C THR A 215 -2.99 -1.51 4.84
N SER A 216 -3.74 -2.25 4.02
CA SER A 216 -5.09 -1.88 3.61
C SER A 216 -6.13 -2.78 4.25
N VAL A 217 -7.37 -2.31 4.32
CA VAL A 217 -8.53 -3.12 4.71
C VAL A 217 -9.26 -3.65 3.49
N HIS A 218 -9.90 -4.80 3.67
CA HIS A 218 -10.85 -5.35 2.70
C HIS A 218 -12.26 -4.77 2.98
N PRO A 219 -13.14 -4.57 1.98
CA PRO A 219 -14.51 -4.10 2.18
C PRO A 219 -15.32 -4.92 3.17
N SER A 220 -15.04 -6.24 3.29
CA SER A 220 -15.65 -7.11 4.29
C SER A 220 -15.46 -6.65 5.74
N PHE A 221 -14.49 -5.75 5.99
CA PHE A 221 -14.32 -5.12 7.30
C PHE A 221 -15.54 -4.27 7.70
N PHE A 222 -16.30 -3.82 6.72
CA PHE A 222 -17.54 -3.05 6.87
C PHE A 222 -18.79 -3.89 6.53
N GLY A 223 -18.64 -5.21 6.39
CA GLY A 223 -19.74 -6.09 5.99
C GLY A 223 -20.15 -5.96 4.51
N ALA A 224 -19.31 -5.32 3.69
CA ALA A 224 -19.57 -5.10 2.26
C ALA A 224 -18.74 -6.05 1.40
N ASP A 225 -19.26 -6.40 0.22
CA ASP A 225 -18.51 -7.20 -0.76
C ASP A 225 -17.53 -6.34 -1.56
N ASP A 226 -17.87 -5.07 -1.77
CA ASP A 226 -17.07 -4.11 -2.51
C ASP A 226 -17.13 -2.73 -1.84
N PHE A 227 -16.10 -1.91 -2.05
CA PHE A 227 -16.12 -0.51 -1.60
C PHE A 227 -17.22 0.32 -2.25
N SER A 228 -17.67 -0.03 -3.46
CA SER A 228 -18.82 0.63 -4.10
C SER A 228 -20.10 0.53 -3.29
N ASP A 229 -20.27 -0.54 -2.51
CA ASP A 229 -21.44 -0.74 -1.66
C ASP A 229 -21.50 0.26 -0.50
N LEU A 230 -20.33 0.84 -0.18
CA LEU A 230 -20.19 1.87 0.84
C LEU A 230 -20.40 3.30 0.29
N ALA A 231 -20.66 3.43 -1.02
CA ALA A 231 -20.89 4.72 -1.64
C ALA A 231 -22.18 5.37 -1.08
N GLY A 232 -22.05 6.62 -0.63
CA GLY A 232 -23.17 7.34 -0.04
C GLY A 232 -23.32 7.24 1.48
N TYR A 233 -22.61 6.32 2.13
CA TYR A 233 -22.54 6.33 3.60
C TYR A 233 -21.66 7.49 4.08
N SER A 234 -22.18 8.24 5.04
CA SER A 234 -21.45 9.33 5.72
C SER A 234 -21.09 9.00 7.16
N ASP A 235 -21.77 8.02 7.75
CA ASP A 235 -21.51 7.51 9.09
C ASP A 235 -21.31 6.01 9.05
N PHE A 236 -20.19 5.57 9.59
CA PHE A 236 -19.76 4.17 9.63
C PHE A 236 -19.78 3.59 11.05
N SER A 237 -20.15 4.38 12.06
CA SER A 237 -20.04 3.98 13.48
C SER A 237 -20.93 2.79 13.79
N HIS A 238 -22.12 2.73 13.21
CA HIS A 238 -23.09 1.66 13.45
C HIS A 238 -22.63 0.28 12.99
N PHE A 239 -21.72 0.19 11.99
CA PHE A 239 -21.15 -1.09 11.58
C PHE A 239 -20.35 -1.73 12.72
N PHE A 240 -19.70 -0.92 13.55
CA PHE A 240 -18.80 -1.36 14.61
C PHE A 240 -19.46 -1.56 15.98
N GLU A 241 -20.75 -1.24 16.13
CA GLU A 241 -21.49 -1.44 17.39
C GLU A 241 -21.88 -2.90 17.62
N GLN A 242 -21.72 -3.76 16.61
CA GLN A 242 -22.09 -5.16 16.69
C GLN A 242 -21.09 -5.96 17.54
N GLY A 243 -21.59 -6.99 18.22
CA GLY A 243 -20.76 -7.84 19.09
C GLY A 243 -19.61 -8.56 18.39
N GLU A 244 -19.67 -8.69 17.07
CA GLU A 244 -18.61 -9.28 16.26
C GLU A 244 -17.31 -8.47 16.31
N TYR A 245 -17.39 -7.16 16.57
CA TYR A 245 -16.23 -6.25 16.60
C TYR A 245 -15.54 -6.16 17.98
N LEU A 246 -15.87 -7.01 18.95
CA LEU A 246 -15.22 -7.01 20.28
C LEU A 246 -13.70 -7.14 20.20
N LYS A 247 -13.18 -8.00 19.31
CA LYS A 247 -11.74 -8.16 19.11
C LYS A 247 -11.11 -6.88 18.53
N TRP A 248 -11.80 -6.22 17.61
CA TRP A 248 -11.39 -4.94 17.04
C TRP A 248 -11.32 -3.85 18.11
N HIS A 249 -12.36 -3.75 18.94
CA HIS A 249 -12.35 -2.80 20.06
C HIS A 249 -11.22 -3.10 21.05
N SER A 250 -10.97 -4.37 21.35
CA SER A 250 -9.84 -4.77 22.19
C SER A 250 -8.49 -4.36 21.60
N LEU A 251 -8.27 -4.54 20.29
CA LEU A 251 -7.06 -4.08 19.62
C LEU A 251 -6.93 -2.56 19.73
N ARG A 252 -8.01 -1.82 19.49
CA ARG A 252 -7.99 -0.34 19.54
C ARG A 252 -7.69 0.25 20.92
N THR A 253 -7.91 -0.50 22.01
CA THR A 253 -7.58 -0.05 23.38
C THR A 253 -6.11 -0.27 23.75
N MET A 254 -5.37 -1.07 22.98
CA MET A 254 -3.95 -1.32 23.24
C MET A 254 -3.10 -0.09 22.89
N GLU A 255 -2.07 0.18 23.67
CA GLU A 255 -1.15 1.30 23.38
C GLU A 255 -0.32 1.07 22.12
N GLU A 256 0.05 -0.17 21.85
CA GLU A 256 0.84 -0.59 20.69
C GLU A 256 0.07 -0.41 19.38
N ALA A 257 -1.27 -0.38 19.40
CA ALA A 257 -2.10 -0.15 18.23
C ALA A 257 -1.83 1.20 17.54
N ARG A 258 -1.14 2.13 18.21
CA ARG A 258 -0.65 3.38 17.59
C ARG A 258 0.37 3.17 16.48
N PHE A 259 1.00 2.00 16.42
CA PHE A 259 1.94 1.63 15.37
C PHE A 259 1.27 0.92 14.17
N LEU A 260 -0.05 0.81 14.16
CA LEU A 260 -0.81 0.26 13.04
C LEU A 260 -1.53 1.35 12.25
N GLY A 261 -1.44 1.28 10.94
CA GLY A 261 -2.18 2.12 9.99
C GLY A 261 -2.94 1.27 8.98
N LEU A 262 -4.24 1.52 8.84
CA LEU A 262 -5.13 0.81 7.93
C LEU A 262 -5.69 1.78 6.90
N THR A 263 -5.24 1.63 5.65
CA THR A 263 -5.61 2.50 4.53
C THR A 263 -6.81 1.97 3.76
N LEU A 264 -7.60 2.86 3.21
CA LEU A 264 -8.70 2.60 2.27
C LEU A 264 -8.98 3.87 1.44
N PRO A 265 -9.69 3.80 0.33
CA PRO A 265 -10.06 2.63 -0.46
C PRO A 265 -8.89 2.13 -1.33
N TYR A 266 -9.15 1.26 -2.31
CA TYR A 266 -8.14 0.83 -3.26
C TYR A 266 -7.80 1.93 -4.26
N ILE A 267 -6.56 1.89 -4.76
CA ILE A 267 -6.05 2.81 -5.79
C ILE A 267 -5.96 2.12 -7.15
N LEU A 268 -6.17 2.88 -8.21
CA LEU A 268 -5.95 2.40 -9.57
C LEU A 268 -4.43 2.32 -9.83
N VAL A 269 -3.93 1.14 -10.19
CA VAL A 269 -2.50 0.93 -10.42
C VAL A 269 -2.15 0.70 -11.89
N ARG A 270 -3.16 0.51 -12.75
CA ARG A 270 -3.05 0.46 -14.20
C ARG A 270 -4.32 1.00 -14.84
N ALA A 271 -4.18 1.94 -15.76
CA ALA A 271 -5.28 2.33 -16.63
C ALA A 271 -5.61 1.21 -17.62
N PRO A 272 -6.87 1.04 -18.00
CA PRO A 272 -7.24 0.10 -19.05
C PRO A 272 -6.49 0.34 -20.34
N TYR A 273 -6.19 -0.72 -21.06
CA TYR A 273 -5.56 -0.61 -22.36
C TYR A 273 -6.54 -0.06 -23.40
N LEU A 274 -6.18 1.05 -24.02
CA LEU A 274 -6.96 1.72 -25.05
C LEU A 274 -6.35 1.47 -26.42
N ASN A 275 -7.21 1.42 -27.45
CA ASN A 275 -6.78 1.44 -28.83
C ASN A 275 -6.68 2.90 -29.32
N ASP A 276 -5.74 3.66 -28.76
CA ASP A 276 -5.52 5.09 -29.00
C ASP A 276 -4.39 5.39 -30.01
N GLY A 277 -3.84 4.34 -30.63
CA GLY A 277 -2.69 4.47 -31.56
C GLY A 277 -1.35 4.66 -30.86
N SER A 278 -1.28 4.63 -29.53
CA SER A 278 -0.02 4.74 -28.78
C SER A 278 0.91 3.55 -29.00
N ARG A 279 0.40 2.43 -29.55
CA ARG A 279 1.15 1.21 -29.85
C ARG A 279 1.44 1.13 -31.33
N SER A 280 2.69 0.90 -31.67
CA SER A 280 3.17 0.71 -33.06
C SER A 280 2.92 -0.69 -33.62
N GLU A 281 2.53 -1.64 -32.78
CA GLU A 281 2.33 -3.04 -33.17
C GLU A 281 1.01 -3.25 -33.89
N GLY A 282 0.98 -4.23 -34.80
CA GLY A 282 -0.16 -4.48 -35.67
C GLY A 282 -1.45 -4.92 -34.97
N PHE A 283 -1.37 -5.48 -33.75
CA PHE A 283 -2.53 -5.89 -32.96
C PHE A 283 -3.05 -4.72 -32.11
N LYS A 284 -4.29 -4.32 -32.39
CA LYS A 284 -4.96 -3.18 -31.76
C LYS A 284 -5.83 -3.65 -30.59
N PHE A 285 -5.22 -3.96 -29.46
CA PHE A 285 -5.93 -4.42 -28.27
C PHE A 285 -6.67 -3.27 -27.57
N LYS A 286 -7.95 -3.47 -27.28
CA LYS A 286 -8.76 -2.64 -26.39
C LYS A 286 -9.26 -3.49 -25.23
N GLU A 287 -8.94 -3.11 -24.00
CA GLU A 287 -9.45 -3.78 -22.81
C GLU A 287 -10.94 -3.49 -22.65
N SER A 288 -11.75 -4.52 -22.48
CA SER A 288 -13.19 -4.41 -22.32
C SER A 288 -13.52 -4.28 -20.83
N ILE A 289 -13.96 -3.11 -20.41
CA ILE A 289 -14.39 -2.83 -19.03
C ILE A 289 -15.92 -2.89 -18.99
N THR A 290 -16.47 -3.97 -18.45
CA THR A 290 -17.91 -4.12 -18.22
C THR A 290 -18.30 -3.71 -16.82
N ASN A 291 -17.47 -4.04 -15.83
CA ASN A 291 -17.65 -3.65 -14.45
C ASN A 291 -16.36 -3.01 -13.92
N ALA A 292 -16.38 -1.70 -13.72
CA ALA A 292 -15.22 -0.94 -13.28
C ALA A 292 -14.62 -1.47 -11.96
N GLN A 293 -15.42 -2.01 -11.06
CA GLN A 293 -14.96 -2.56 -9.79
C GLN A 293 -14.21 -3.88 -9.92
N ARG A 294 -14.54 -4.68 -10.94
CA ARG A 294 -13.92 -5.99 -11.18
C ARG A 294 -12.82 -5.95 -12.21
N ASP A 295 -13.03 -5.15 -13.26
CA ASP A 295 -12.20 -5.21 -14.46
C ASP A 295 -11.02 -4.24 -14.39
N HIS A 296 -11.13 -3.13 -13.60
CA HIS A 296 -9.99 -2.28 -13.33
C HIS A 296 -8.98 -2.97 -12.41
N LEU A 297 -7.72 -2.65 -12.61
CA LEU A 297 -6.64 -3.15 -11.77
C LEU A 297 -6.48 -2.27 -10.52
N TRP A 298 -7.03 -2.75 -9.41
CA TRP A 298 -6.97 -2.09 -8.14
C TRP A 298 -5.79 -2.59 -7.29
N GLY A 299 -5.12 -1.67 -6.62
CA GLY A 299 -3.98 -1.93 -5.74
C GLY A 299 -4.19 -1.40 -4.33
N ASN A 300 -3.26 -1.74 -3.46
CA ASN A 300 -3.29 -1.39 -2.04
C ASN A 300 -2.91 0.08 -1.82
N ALA A 301 -3.76 0.86 -1.15
CA ALA A 301 -3.53 2.28 -0.86
C ALA A 301 -2.35 2.55 0.09
N ALA A 302 -1.88 1.54 0.83
CA ALA A 302 -0.68 1.68 1.65
C ALA A 302 0.56 2.05 0.83
N PHE A 303 0.64 1.62 -0.44
CA PHE A 303 1.72 2.03 -1.34
C PHE A 303 1.62 3.51 -1.75
N ALA A 304 0.41 4.04 -1.90
CA ALA A 304 0.23 5.47 -2.12
C ALA A 304 0.71 6.27 -0.90
N PHE A 305 0.37 5.82 0.30
CA PHE A 305 0.85 6.42 1.54
C PHE A 305 2.37 6.32 1.66
N ALA A 306 2.96 5.17 1.33
CA ALA A 306 4.41 4.99 1.29
C ALA A 306 5.10 5.94 0.29
N GLY A 307 4.49 6.20 -0.87
CA GLY A 307 4.97 7.20 -1.84
C GLY A 307 5.05 8.61 -1.24
N VAL A 308 4.02 9.00 -0.47
CA VAL A 308 4.03 10.28 0.28
C VAL A 308 5.14 10.30 1.32
N LEU A 309 5.35 9.19 2.06
CA LEU A 309 6.42 9.07 3.05
C LEU A 309 7.81 9.18 2.44
N ILE A 310 8.06 8.50 1.31
CA ILE A 310 9.34 8.58 0.59
C ILE A 310 9.63 10.03 0.21
N ARG A 311 8.67 10.73 -0.36
CA ARG A 311 8.83 12.12 -0.77
C ARG A 311 9.11 13.04 0.41
N ALA A 312 8.31 12.96 1.46
CA ALA A 312 8.49 13.77 2.66
C ALA A 312 9.88 13.56 3.30
N PHE A 313 10.30 12.29 3.40
CA PHE A 313 11.61 11.95 3.97
C PHE A 313 12.77 12.40 3.07
N SER A 314 12.66 12.24 1.76
CA SER A 314 13.71 12.64 0.82
C SER A 314 13.95 14.15 0.81
N GLU A 315 12.87 14.94 0.98
CA GLU A 315 12.95 16.40 1.01
C GLU A 315 13.53 16.93 2.33
N SER A 316 12.98 16.49 3.45
CA SER A 316 13.28 17.05 4.78
C SER A 316 14.16 16.17 5.68
N GLY A 317 14.27 14.87 5.40
CA GLY A 317 14.86 13.87 6.30
C GLY A 317 13.93 13.40 7.41
N TRP A 318 12.68 13.91 7.46
CA TRP A 318 11.69 13.63 8.49
C TRP A 318 10.29 13.41 7.87
N PHE A 319 9.35 12.86 8.65
CA PHE A 319 7.97 12.60 8.23
C PHE A 319 6.99 13.72 8.63
N GLY A 320 7.43 14.98 8.63
CA GLY A 320 6.62 16.10 9.13
C GLY A 320 5.43 16.46 8.23
N GLN A 321 5.56 16.36 6.92
CA GLN A 321 4.57 16.84 5.94
C GLN A 321 4.02 15.68 5.10
N ILE A 322 3.20 14.83 5.73
CA ILE A 322 2.65 13.62 5.11
C ILE A 322 1.12 13.66 4.97
N ARG A 323 0.49 14.78 5.30
CA ARG A 323 -0.96 14.90 5.29
C ARG A 323 -1.40 16.23 4.66
N GLY A 324 -2.62 16.22 4.14
CA GLY A 324 -3.28 17.41 3.64
C GLY A 324 -2.61 18.07 2.44
N MET A 325 -3.07 19.23 2.10
CA MET A 325 -2.56 20.07 1.02
C MET A 325 -2.19 21.44 1.59
N ALA A 326 -0.90 21.79 1.57
CA ALA A 326 -0.46 23.09 2.04
C ALA A 326 -0.58 24.14 0.92
N PRO A 327 -1.19 25.30 1.15
CA PRO A 327 -1.27 26.38 0.16
C PRO A 327 0.12 26.80 -0.33
N GLY A 328 0.30 26.89 -1.64
CA GLY A 328 1.56 27.34 -2.26
C GLY A 328 2.70 26.31 -2.28
N GLN A 329 2.54 25.13 -1.71
CA GLN A 329 3.55 24.07 -1.75
C GLN A 329 3.17 23.00 -2.76
N LYS A 330 4.01 22.85 -3.79
CA LYS A 330 3.81 21.86 -4.84
C LYS A 330 3.96 20.44 -4.29
N LYS A 331 2.87 19.65 -4.35
CA LYS A 331 2.83 18.19 -4.15
C LYS A 331 3.07 17.64 -2.73
N LYS A 332 3.31 18.44 -1.70
CA LYS A 332 3.50 17.94 -0.32
C LYS A 332 2.18 17.35 0.22
N GLY A 333 2.24 16.14 0.78
CA GLY A 333 1.06 15.41 1.30
C GLY A 333 0.11 14.85 0.24
N LEU A 334 0.27 15.20 -1.04
CA LEU A 334 -0.55 14.70 -2.14
C LEU A 334 -0.02 13.36 -2.65
N VAL A 335 -0.93 12.49 -3.05
CA VAL A 335 -0.62 11.30 -3.85
C VAL A 335 -0.61 11.71 -5.32
N CYS A 336 0.49 11.48 -5.99
CA CYS A 336 0.73 11.89 -7.37
C CYS A 336 1.13 10.69 -8.23
N ASP A 337 1.11 10.90 -9.55
CA ASP A 337 1.66 9.97 -10.54
C ASP A 337 0.97 8.59 -10.55
N LEU A 338 -0.31 8.53 -10.09
CA LEU A 338 -1.15 7.35 -10.30
C LEU A 338 -1.70 7.35 -11.73
N PRO A 339 -1.98 6.16 -12.28
CA PRO A 339 -2.65 6.05 -13.56
C PRO A 339 -4.02 6.73 -13.53
N LEU A 340 -4.35 7.46 -14.60
CA LEU A 340 -5.60 8.19 -14.71
C LEU A 340 -6.53 7.48 -15.68
N CYS A 341 -7.79 7.39 -15.32
CA CYS A 341 -8.89 7.09 -16.23
C CYS A 341 -9.63 8.38 -16.57
N ARG A 342 -10.34 8.36 -17.69
CA ARG A 342 -11.21 9.47 -18.12
C ARG A 342 -12.64 8.99 -18.15
N TYR A 343 -13.58 9.91 -18.03
CA TYR A 343 -15.00 9.58 -18.18
C TYR A 343 -15.29 9.39 -19.67
N GLU A 344 -15.95 8.30 -20.02
CA GLU A 344 -16.36 8.02 -21.42
C GLU A 344 -17.34 9.05 -21.96
N THR A 345 -18.10 9.69 -21.07
CA THR A 345 -19.05 10.76 -21.38
C THR A 345 -18.41 12.12 -21.60
N ASP A 346 -17.14 12.28 -21.26
CA ASP A 346 -16.40 13.52 -21.45
C ASP A 346 -15.75 13.57 -22.84
N LEU A 347 -16.44 14.14 -23.80
CA LEU A 347 -15.97 14.27 -25.18
C LEU A 347 -14.67 15.06 -25.30
N TYR A 348 -14.40 15.98 -24.40
CA TYR A 348 -13.20 16.81 -24.40
C TYR A 348 -12.09 16.28 -23.51
N GLN A 349 -12.35 15.19 -22.78
CA GLN A 349 -11.39 14.54 -21.90
C GLN A 349 -10.70 15.47 -20.89
N GLN A 350 -11.43 16.47 -20.40
CA GLN A 350 -10.90 17.52 -19.53
C GLN A 350 -10.95 17.13 -18.05
N SER A 351 -11.88 16.23 -17.68
CA SER A 351 -12.08 15.84 -16.28
C SER A 351 -11.46 14.48 -15.99
N PRO A 352 -10.36 14.42 -15.20
CA PRO A 352 -9.80 13.15 -14.78
C PRO A 352 -10.76 12.45 -13.82
N LYS A 353 -10.95 11.15 -14.03
CA LYS A 353 -11.66 10.31 -13.07
C LYS A 353 -10.69 9.99 -11.91
N PRO A 354 -11.08 10.22 -10.65
CA PRO A 354 -10.22 9.91 -9.52
C PRO A 354 -9.76 8.44 -9.53
N SER A 355 -8.47 8.23 -9.25
CA SER A 355 -7.83 6.91 -9.28
C SER A 355 -8.10 6.08 -8.02
N VAL A 356 -9.35 6.11 -7.53
CA VAL A 356 -9.83 5.33 -6.37
C VAL A 356 -11.15 4.65 -6.70
N ASN A 357 -11.42 3.52 -6.06
CA ASN A 357 -12.66 2.77 -6.28
C ASN A 357 -13.83 3.24 -5.40
N LEU A 358 -13.59 4.13 -4.43
CA LEU A 358 -14.61 4.78 -3.62
C LEU A 358 -14.25 6.26 -3.46
N LEU A 359 -15.20 7.13 -3.69
CA LEU A 359 -15.07 8.56 -3.39
C LEU A 359 -15.45 8.82 -1.94
N VAL A 360 -14.48 9.20 -1.14
CA VAL A 360 -14.66 9.51 0.28
C VAL A 360 -14.87 11.01 0.42
N GLY A 361 -16.08 11.41 0.83
CA GLY A 361 -16.41 12.81 1.14
C GLY A 361 -15.93 13.21 2.54
N GLU A 362 -15.93 14.51 2.84
CA GLU A 362 -15.41 15.09 4.08
C GLU A 362 -15.99 14.47 5.37
N ARG A 363 -17.31 14.25 5.39
CA ARG A 363 -17.99 13.63 6.56
C ARG A 363 -17.58 12.17 6.75
N ALA A 364 -17.55 11.43 5.65
CA ALA A 364 -17.11 10.02 5.64
C ALA A 364 -15.64 9.90 6.03
N GLU A 365 -14.78 10.81 5.55
CA GLU A 365 -13.36 10.87 5.90
C GLU A 365 -13.19 11.04 7.41
N LYS A 366 -13.89 12.01 8.02
CA LYS A 366 -13.83 12.23 9.46
C LYS A 366 -14.33 11.02 10.26
N ALA A 367 -15.47 10.43 9.86
CA ALA A 367 -16.02 9.25 10.52
C ALA A 367 -15.06 8.05 10.46
N LEU A 368 -14.47 7.78 9.30
CA LEU A 368 -13.47 6.72 9.12
C LEU A 368 -12.20 6.98 9.94
N SER A 369 -11.74 8.23 9.98
CA SER A 369 -10.58 8.61 10.79
C SER A 369 -10.83 8.41 12.29
N ASP A 370 -12.00 8.79 12.80
CA ASP A 370 -12.37 8.58 14.20
C ASP A 370 -12.49 7.08 14.55
N LEU A 371 -12.77 6.25 13.55
CA LEU A 371 -12.75 4.78 13.65
C LEU A 371 -11.35 4.15 13.54
N GLY A 372 -10.31 4.94 13.29
CA GLY A 372 -8.91 4.48 13.26
C GLY A 372 -8.44 4.02 11.88
N PHE A 373 -9.09 4.48 10.81
CA PHE A 373 -8.68 4.25 9.44
C PHE A 373 -7.98 5.47 8.83
N ILE A 374 -7.27 5.24 7.74
CA ILE A 374 -6.57 6.28 6.96
C ILE A 374 -7.25 6.37 5.58
N PRO A 375 -8.29 7.20 5.44
CA PRO A 375 -9.00 7.33 4.18
C PRO A 375 -8.23 8.18 3.17
N LEU A 376 -8.22 7.71 1.92
CA LEU A 376 -7.68 8.40 0.78
C LEU A 376 -8.83 9.11 0.03
N SER A 377 -8.76 10.43 -0.05
CA SER A 377 -9.79 11.27 -0.66
C SER A 377 -9.29 11.89 -1.96
N ALA A 378 -10.21 12.13 -2.90
CA ALA A 378 -9.92 12.86 -4.12
C ALA A 378 -9.96 14.37 -3.88
N VAL A 379 -9.01 15.09 -4.47
CA VAL A 379 -9.04 16.56 -4.48
C VAL A 379 -9.98 17.03 -5.59
N PRO A 380 -11.04 17.79 -5.28
CA PRO A 380 -12.00 18.23 -6.28
C PRO A 380 -11.34 19.00 -7.44
N GLY A 381 -11.69 18.66 -8.67
CA GLY A 381 -11.18 19.32 -9.88
C GLY A 381 -9.71 19.07 -10.21
N SER A 382 -9.09 18.08 -9.59
CA SER A 382 -7.68 17.73 -9.84
C SER A 382 -7.48 16.22 -10.03
N GLU A 383 -6.30 15.85 -10.52
CA GLU A 383 -5.86 14.47 -10.66
C GLU A 383 -5.26 13.90 -9.36
N TYR A 384 -5.13 14.74 -8.32
CA TYR A 384 -4.44 14.37 -7.10
C TYR A 384 -5.40 13.73 -6.08
N LEU A 385 -4.83 12.84 -5.29
CA LEU A 385 -5.47 12.28 -4.11
C LEU A 385 -4.73 12.76 -2.86
N VAL A 386 -5.37 12.70 -1.71
CA VAL A 386 -4.82 13.22 -0.46
C VAL A 386 -5.28 12.42 0.74
N PHE A 387 -4.39 12.23 1.69
CA PHE A 387 -4.71 11.76 3.02
C PHE A 387 -4.91 12.99 3.94
N TYR A 388 -6.14 13.34 4.24
CA TYR A 388 -6.44 14.47 5.13
C TYR A 388 -6.14 14.15 6.59
N SER A 389 -6.37 12.91 7.01
CA SER A 389 -6.06 12.41 8.34
C SER A 389 -5.20 11.16 8.29
N ASN A 390 -4.36 10.99 9.30
CA ASN A 390 -3.45 9.84 9.45
C ASN A 390 -3.66 9.22 10.84
N ALA A 391 -4.91 8.83 11.14
CA ALA A 391 -5.22 8.16 12.38
C ALA A 391 -4.54 6.79 12.44
N SER A 392 -4.01 6.43 13.60
CA SER A 392 -3.65 5.04 13.86
C SER A 392 -4.90 4.24 14.25
N VAL A 393 -4.75 2.93 14.32
CA VAL A 393 -5.82 2.05 14.80
C VAL A 393 -6.18 2.31 16.27
N GLN A 394 -5.27 2.88 17.05
CA GLN A 394 -5.50 3.14 18.48
C GLN A 394 -6.67 4.10 18.69
N LYS A 395 -7.57 3.75 19.62
CA LYS A 395 -8.58 4.67 20.13
C LYS A 395 -7.97 5.54 21.21
N PRO A 396 -7.92 6.88 21.04
CA PRO A 396 -7.40 7.78 22.08
C PRO A 396 -8.16 7.61 23.38
N GLN A 397 -7.44 7.60 24.48
CA GLN A 397 -8.06 7.61 25.82
C GLN A 397 -8.80 8.93 26.04
N GLN A 398 -9.93 8.87 26.71
CA GLN A 398 -10.69 10.05 27.11
C GLN A 398 -10.36 10.42 28.56
N PHE A 399 -10.12 11.69 28.78
CA PHE A 399 -9.81 12.29 30.07
C PHE A 399 -10.82 13.40 30.38
N ASP A 400 -10.97 13.78 31.63
CA ASP A 400 -11.87 14.88 32.03
C ASP A 400 -11.40 16.26 31.55
N SER A 401 -10.14 16.38 31.17
CA SER A 401 -9.50 17.60 30.69
C SER A 401 -9.45 17.71 29.18
N LEU A 402 -9.97 18.79 28.60
CA LEU A 402 -9.93 19.04 27.16
C LEU A 402 -8.48 19.03 26.59
N PRO A 403 -7.47 19.66 27.21
CA PRO A 403 -6.09 19.59 26.75
C PRO A 403 -5.53 18.17 26.74
N ALA A 404 -5.90 17.34 27.74
CA ALA A 404 -5.45 15.96 27.81
C ALA A 404 -6.07 15.11 26.68
N ASN A 405 -7.35 15.33 26.34
CA ASN A 405 -8.02 14.65 25.23
C ASN A 405 -7.38 14.98 23.90
N ILE A 406 -7.06 16.25 23.67
CA ILE A 406 -6.39 16.67 22.45
C ILE A 406 -4.99 16.04 22.36
N ASN A 407 -4.27 16.02 23.46
CA ASN A 407 -2.95 15.38 23.55
C ASN A 407 -3.03 13.87 23.24
N ALA A 408 -4.02 13.18 23.80
CA ALA A 408 -4.27 11.77 23.53
C ALA A 408 -4.58 11.54 22.05
N LYS A 409 -5.42 12.39 21.45
CA LYS A 409 -5.76 12.30 20.02
C LYS A 409 -4.54 12.53 19.13
N LEU A 410 -3.72 13.52 19.45
CA LEU A 410 -2.48 13.80 18.69
C LEU A 410 -1.47 12.66 18.81
N SER A 411 -1.28 12.11 20.01
CA SER A 411 -0.34 11.00 20.24
C SER A 411 -0.76 9.69 19.55
N ALA A 412 -2.03 9.56 19.17
CA ALA A 412 -2.55 8.43 18.41
C ALA A 412 -2.46 8.63 16.88
N MET A 413 -1.99 9.78 16.39
CA MET A 413 -1.82 10.01 14.95
C MET A 413 -0.50 9.42 14.46
N LEU A 414 -0.53 8.67 13.37
CA LEU A 414 0.67 8.06 12.75
C LEU A 414 1.73 9.08 12.37
N GLN A 415 1.35 10.28 11.97
CA GLN A 415 2.27 11.37 11.66
C GLN A 415 3.25 11.65 12.81
N TYR A 416 2.74 11.71 14.03
CA TYR A 416 3.57 11.95 15.22
C TYR A 416 4.38 10.72 15.59
N ILE A 417 3.78 9.54 15.48
CA ILE A 417 4.48 8.28 15.73
C ILE A 417 5.65 8.11 14.77
N LEU A 418 5.47 8.34 13.47
CA LEU A 418 6.54 8.27 12.47
C LEU A 418 7.68 9.25 12.76
N CYS A 419 7.35 10.49 13.15
CA CYS A 419 8.35 11.48 13.51
C CYS A 419 9.14 11.05 14.76
N VAL A 420 8.43 10.70 15.83
CA VAL A 420 9.03 10.30 17.11
C VAL A 420 9.83 9.00 16.98
N ALA A 421 9.33 8.04 16.23
CA ALA A 421 9.98 6.76 15.97
C ALA A 421 11.40 6.95 15.40
N ARG A 422 11.59 7.89 14.47
CA ARG A 422 12.93 8.17 13.92
C ARG A 422 13.90 8.70 14.97
N PHE A 423 13.45 9.58 15.87
CA PHE A 423 14.28 10.02 16.99
C PHE A 423 14.62 8.86 17.93
N ALA A 424 13.65 7.99 18.22
CA ALA A 424 13.88 6.80 19.03
C ALA A 424 14.94 5.88 18.41
N HIS A 425 14.91 5.67 17.09
CA HIS A 425 15.94 4.89 16.37
C HIS A 425 17.33 5.47 16.56
N TYR A 426 17.50 6.77 16.29
CA TYR A 426 18.81 7.42 16.45
C TYR A 426 19.29 7.40 17.89
N LEU A 427 18.42 7.71 18.84
CA LEU A 427 18.79 7.72 20.25
C LEU A 427 19.16 6.32 20.77
N LYS A 428 18.46 5.28 20.30
CA LYS A 428 18.77 3.91 20.67
C LYS A 428 20.12 3.45 20.10
N VAL A 429 20.42 3.80 18.85
CA VAL A 429 21.72 3.50 18.23
C VAL A 429 22.85 4.30 18.91
N LEU A 430 22.67 5.61 19.10
CA LEU A 430 23.65 6.45 19.79
C LEU A 430 23.89 5.97 21.22
N GLY A 431 22.84 5.63 21.95
CA GLY A 431 22.93 5.08 23.29
C GLY A 431 23.74 3.77 23.32
N ARG A 432 23.43 2.85 22.42
CA ARG A 432 24.15 1.56 22.30
C ARG A 432 25.64 1.74 22.00
N GLU A 433 25.98 2.66 21.09
CA GLU A 433 27.38 2.89 20.71
C GLU A 433 28.18 3.57 21.81
N LYS A 434 27.52 4.39 22.62
CA LYS A 434 28.18 5.25 23.59
C LYS A 434 28.10 4.76 25.04
N VAL A 435 27.13 3.91 25.40
CA VAL A 435 26.95 3.41 26.78
C VAL A 435 28.23 2.75 27.31
N SER A 436 28.99 2.06 26.45
CA SER A 436 30.28 1.47 26.87
C SER A 436 31.39 2.52 27.14
N SER A 437 31.23 3.75 26.65
CA SER A 437 32.21 4.84 26.78
C SER A 437 31.85 5.85 27.85
N TYR A 438 30.62 5.87 28.37
CA TYR A 438 30.20 6.80 29.38
C TYR A 438 30.58 6.36 30.80
N GLN A 439 31.18 7.25 31.49
CA GLN A 439 31.51 7.06 32.91
C GLN A 439 30.35 7.43 33.85
N SER A 440 29.33 8.15 33.37
CA SER A 440 28.17 8.53 34.18
C SER A 440 26.90 8.79 33.34
N ALA A 441 25.74 8.52 33.95
CA ALA A 441 24.41 8.81 33.36
C ALA A 441 24.25 10.29 32.95
N ARG A 442 24.86 11.20 33.75
CA ARG A 442 24.77 12.65 33.50
C ARG A 442 25.48 13.07 32.21
N LEU A 443 26.65 12.50 31.90
CA LEU A 443 27.36 12.81 30.66
C LEU A 443 26.56 12.28 29.44
N CYS A 444 26.02 11.07 29.54
CA CYS A 444 25.15 10.51 28.51
C CYS A 444 23.92 11.42 28.27
N GLU A 445 23.26 11.87 29.32
CA GLU A 445 22.13 12.79 29.26
C GLU A 445 22.49 14.10 28.54
N GLN A 446 23.61 14.72 28.92
CA GLN A 446 24.05 15.99 28.35
C GLN A 446 24.35 15.88 26.84
N GLU A 447 25.02 14.81 26.39
CA GLU A 447 25.34 14.62 24.99
C GLU A 447 24.08 14.31 24.13
N LEU A 448 23.21 13.43 24.62
CA LEU A 448 21.96 13.12 23.95
C LEU A 448 21.02 14.34 23.90
N GLN A 449 20.97 15.14 24.97
CA GLN A 449 20.20 16.40 24.98
C GLN A 449 20.77 17.41 23.99
N SER A 450 22.10 17.56 23.91
CA SER A 450 22.76 18.43 22.95
C SER A 450 22.48 18.02 21.50
N TRP A 451 22.48 16.71 21.25
CA TRP A 451 22.10 16.19 19.92
C TRP A 451 20.64 16.49 19.57
N LEU A 452 19.70 16.31 20.51
CA LEU A 452 18.29 16.64 20.31
C LEU A 452 18.06 18.13 20.02
N HIS A 453 18.80 19.01 20.68
CA HIS A 453 18.69 20.46 20.48
C HIS A 453 19.03 20.90 19.05
N GLN A 454 19.84 20.14 18.30
CA GLN A 454 20.13 20.41 16.89
C GLN A 454 18.91 20.30 15.99
N TYR A 455 17.84 19.64 16.43
CA TYR A 455 16.61 19.41 15.68
C TYR A 455 15.40 20.15 16.26
N THR A 456 15.65 21.09 17.19
CA THR A 456 14.59 21.85 17.84
C THR A 456 14.58 23.30 17.35
N THR A 457 13.40 23.86 17.17
CA THR A 457 13.19 25.30 16.99
C THR A 457 11.95 25.72 17.75
N ALA A 458 12.09 26.69 18.64
CA ALA A 458 10.99 27.20 19.46
C ALA A 458 10.22 28.34 18.77
N SER A 459 10.56 28.69 17.53
CA SER A 459 9.92 29.79 16.80
C SER A 459 8.55 29.35 16.22
N ASP A 460 7.48 29.92 16.76
CA ASP A 460 6.13 29.71 16.23
C ASP A 460 5.90 30.41 14.87
N SER A 461 6.75 31.38 14.51
CA SER A 461 6.70 32.08 13.23
C SER A 461 7.62 31.49 12.17
N ALA A 462 8.25 30.33 12.44
CA ALA A 462 9.14 29.68 11.49
C ALA A 462 8.39 29.27 10.22
N SER A 463 9.00 29.43 9.06
CA SER A 463 8.46 28.96 7.78
C SER A 463 8.31 27.43 7.80
N ASP A 464 7.40 26.90 6.99
CA ASP A 464 7.19 25.44 6.85
C ASP A 464 8.46 24.70 6.45
N GLU A 465 9.35 25.34 5.69
CA GLU A 465 10.66 24.77 5.32
C GLU A 465 11.57 24.62 6.55
N VAL A 466 11.58 25.61 7.42
CA VAL A 466 12.35 25.56 8.68
C VAL A 466 11.77 24.51 9.61
N ARG A 467 10.44 24.48 9.76
CA ARG A 467 9.76 23.44 10.57
C ARG A 467 9.99 22.02 10.04
N SER A 468 10.05 21.86 8.71
CA SER A 468 10.37 20.56 8.10
C SER A 468 11.80 20.11 8.41
N LYS A 469 12.75 21.05 8.48
CA LYS A 469 14.15 20.76 8.77
C LYS A 469 14.41 20.57 10.26
N TYR A 470 13.66 21.29 11.12
CA TYR A 470 13.71 21.21 12.57
C TYR A 470 12.35 20.73 13.09
N PRO A 471 12.11 19.41 13.09
CA PRO A 471 10.78 18.87 13.31
C PRO A 471 10.26 18.98 14.74
N LEU A 472 11.10 19.33 15.71
CA LEU A 472 10.73 19.43 17.11
C LEU A 472 10.59 20.90 17.54
N HIS A 473 9.51 21.20 18.27
CA HIS A 473 9.35 22.46 18.99
C HIS A 473 10.18 22.44 20.28
N SER A 474 10.13 21.35 21.04
CA SER A 474 10.95 21.14 22.21
C SER A 474 11.29 19.65 22.40
N ALA A 475 12.42 19.39 23.05
CA ALA A 475 12.84 18.04 23.38
C ALA A 475 13.57 18.02 24.73
N ARG A 476 13.27 17.01 25.53
CA ARG A 476 13.92 16.78 26.81
C ARG A 476 14.21 15.30 27.00
N ILE A 477 15.40 14.97 27.43
CA ILE A 477 15.82 13.62 27.80
C ILE A 477 16.24 13.58 29.26
N GLN A 478 15.96 12.49 29.94
CA GLN A 478 16.44 12.17 31.26
C GLN A 478 16.99 10.76 31.24
N VAL A 479 18.24 10.57 31.63
CA VAL A 479 18.89 9.27 31.71
C VAL A 479 19.04 8.88 33.17
N ARG A 480 18.56 7.70 33.54
CA ARG A 480 18.63 7.18 34.91
C ARG A 480 19.24 5.78 34.88
N GLU A 481 20.03 5.49 35.89
CA GLU A 481 20.58 4.16 36.11
C GLU A 481 19.47 3.20 36.59
N MET A 482 19.48 1.98 36.07
CA MET A 482 18.51 0.97 36.48
C MET A 482 18.86 0.42 37.85
N GLN A 483 17.93 0.52 38.80
CA GLN A 483 18.13 0.02 40.16
C GLN A 483 18.40 -1.48 40.15
N GLY A 484 19.51 -1.92 40.78
CA GLY A 484 19.89 -3.33 40.86
C GLY A 484 20.66 -3.89 39.64
N LYS A 485 20.90 -3.08 38.60
CA LYS A 485 21.74 -3.48 37.46
C LYS A 485 22.75 -2.38 37.11
N PRO A 486 23.90 -2.35 37.77
CA PRO A 486 24.96 -1.34 37.53
C PRO A 486 25.38 -1.37 36.04
N GLY A 487 25.53 -0.17 35.45
CA GLY A 487 25.89 -0.04 34.02
C GLY A 487 24.73 -0.16 33.04
N HIS A 488 23.53 -0.45 33.52
CA HIS A 488 22.31 -0.38 32.72
C HIS A 488 21.58 0.93 32.95
N TYR A 489 21.25 1.62 31.86
CA TYR A 489 20.58 2.91 31.91
C TYR A 489 19.24 2.80 31.20
N TYR A 490 18.23 3.53 31.68
CA TYR A 490 17.02 3.78 30.89
C TYR A 490 16.87 5.29 30.69
N SER A 491 16.34 5.66 29.54
CA SER A 491 16.09 7.04 29.21
C SER A 491 14.58 7.31 29.06
N VAL A 492 14.17 8.44 29.65
CA VAL A 492 12.82 8.98 29.45
C VAL A 492 12.96 10.19 28.54
N ILE A 493 12.33 10.11 27.36
CA ILE A 493 12.46 11.13 26.33
C ILE A 493 11.08 11.76 26.12
N GLN A 494 11.03 13.06 26.23
CA GLN A 494 9.85 13.85 25.96
C GLN A 494 10.11 14.66 24.70
N LEU A 495 9.35 14.40 23.65
CA LEU A 495 9.45 15.05 22.36
C LEU A 495 8.14 15.78 22.06
N GLN A 496 8.27 17.00 21.58
CA GLN A 496 7.15 17.82 21.15
C GLN A 496 7.39 18.25 19.70
N PRO A 497 6.83 17.51 18.72
CA PRO A 497 6.92 17.90 17.32
C PRO A 497 6.15 19.18 17.01
N HIS A 498 6.51 19.88 15.94
CA HIS A 498 5.68 20.94 15.39
C HIS A 498 4.39 20.39 14.80
N PHE A 499 3.29 21.11 15.02
CA PHE A 499 1.98 20.71 14.53
C PHE A 499 1.64 21.38 13.20
N GLN A 500 1.00 20.65 12.31
CA GLN A 500 0.39 21.17 11.08
C GLN A 500 -1.05 21.68 11.29
N LEU A 501 -1.60 21.55 12.49
CA LEU A 501 -2.92 22.08 12.85
C LEU A 501 -2.75 23.12 13.93
N ASP A 502 -3.42 24.22 13.69
CA ASP A 502 -3.52 25.35 14.61
C ASP A 502 -3.85 24.87 16.03
N GLN A 503 -3.01 25.33 16.95
CA GLN A 503 -3.27 25.34 18.38
C GLN A 503 -3.28 23.98 19.08
N MET A 504 -2.14 23.52 19.55
CA MET A 504 -2.03 22.99 20.92
C MET A 504 -0.66 22.36 21.23
N VAL A 505 -0.23 22.53 22.44
CA VAL A 505 1.03 22.01 22.99
C VAL A 505 0.82 20.56 23.39
N SER A 506 1.34 19.62 22.65
CA SER A 506 1.39 18.22 23.05
C SER A 506 2.82 17.68 23.05
N SER A 507 3.14 16.86 24.02
CA SER A 507 4.42 16.18 24.10
C SER A 507 4.23 14.68 24.16
N ILE A 508 5.07 13.93 23.44
CA ILE A 508 5.09 12.47 23.47
C ILE A 508 6.23 12.03 24.38
N LYS A 509 5.88 11.25 25.41
CA LYS A 509 6.85 10.66 26.31
C LYS A 509 7.25 9.28 25.80
N LEU A 510 8.53 9.10 25.57
CA LEU A 510 9.13 7.85 25.10
C LEU A 510 10.03 7.31 26.22
N VAL A 511 9.89 6.03 26.52
CA VAL A 511 10.77 5.33 27.46
C VAL A 511 11.51 4.26 26.69
N THR A 512 12.83 4.30 26.68
CA THR A 512 13.66 3.29 26.02
C THR A 512 14.76 2.83 26.97
N GLU A 513 15.09 1.55 26.91
CA GLU A 513 16.21 0.98 27.64
C GLU A 513 17.48 1.08 26.79
N LEU A 514 18.54 1.54 27.43
CA LEU A 514 19.89 1.60 26.88
C LEU A 514 20.71 0.51 27.56
N THR A 515 20.91 -0.61 26.86
CA THR A 515 21.71 -1.73 27.36
C THR A 515 23.12 -1.70 26.78
N PRO A 516 24.18 -1.98 27.57
CA PRO A 516 25.53 -2.13 27.03
C PRO A 516 25.60 -3.35 26.08
N LYS A 517 26.45 -3.27 25.07
CA LYS A 517 26.81 -4.42 24.23
C LYS A 517 27.52 -5.47 25.09
N HIS A 518 27.07 -6.71 25.05
CA HIS A 518 27.82 -7.87 25.53
C HIS A 518 28.89 -8.26 24.52
#